data_aed8963ef87b56bd01e8166ba99532ec
#
_entry.id   aed8963ef87b56bd01e8166ba99532ec
#
_cell.length_a   1.000
_cell.length_b   1.000
_cell.length_c   1.000
_cell.angle_alpha   90.00
_cell.angle_beta   90.00
_cell.angle_gamma   90.00
#
_symmetry.space_group_name_H-M   'P 1'
#
loop_
_entity.id
_entity.type
_entity.pdbx_description
1 polymer ?
#
loop_
_entity_poly.entity_id
_entity_poly.type
_entity_poly.pdbx_seq_one_letter_code
_entity_poly.pdbx_strand_id
1 'polypeptide(L)'
;YPSDNAERMPPLPLGKSGETLAKGFNKLNWHWWPSDVAIATQPHDGRDKCINLGACAAGCAQGAKASTDITYWPHAIRAGVELRTRCRVREITVGDDGMATGVIYYDGDGTEHELRAHVVVLACNGVGTPRILLNSKSAAHPDGLANSSGLVGKNLMFHPYASIMGVFEEELDGYKGPTKIFRSQEFYETDPGRDFIRGYTFEIFRGQAPVASAVVGLQRGRIPWGAGHHKAFRELFKHTAGMVAACEDLPEEHNRVTLHPNLKDGDGIPAPKIDYTLSENSLK
;
A
#
# COMPACT_ATOMS: atom_id res chain seq x y z
N TYR A 1 -13.72 1.02 8.06
CA TYR A 1 -14.57 -0.18 8.11
C TYR A 1 -15.70 0.06 9.09
N PRO A 2 -16.98 -0.08 8.67
CA PRO A 2 -18.07 -0.15 9.61
C PRO A 2 -17.80 -1.34 10.54
N SER A 3 -17.77 -1.12 11.83
CA SER A 3 -17.53 -2.16 12.81
C SER A 3 -18.50 -1.92 13.96
N ASP A 4 -19.41 -2.84 14.14
CA ASP A 4 -20.35 -2.83 15.26
C ASP A 4 -19.70 -3.31 16.57
N ASN A 5 -18.45 -3.76 16.49
CA ASN A 5 -17.70 -4.24 17.64
C ASN A 5 -17.08 -3.08 18.40
N ALA A 6 -17.53 -2.88 19.61
CA ALA A 6 -17.03 -1.88 20.55
C ALA A 6 -15.59 -2.17 21.03
N GLU A 7 -15.03 -3.35 20.78
CA GLU A 7 -13.71 -3.77 21.27
C GLU A 7 -12.58 -3.35 20.32
N ARG A 8 -12.47 -2.05 20.07
CA ARG A 8 -11.26 -1.52 19.42
C ARG A 8 -10.17 -1.31 20.48
N MET A 9 -8.96 -1.70 20.13
CA MET A 9 -7.81 -1.33 20.95
C MET A 9 -7.68 0.19 21.00
N PRO A 10 -7.24 0.78 22.14
CA PRO A 10 -7.03 2.22 22.24
C PRO A 10 -6.01 2.68 21.19
N PRO A 11 -6.13 3.93 20.69
CA PRO A 11 -5.18 4.45 19.72
C PRO A 11 -3.78 4.58 20.32
N LEU A 12 -2.76 4.52 19.45
CA LEU A 12 -1.39 4.85 19.86
C LEU A 12 -1.28 6.35 20.19
N PRO A 13 -0.40 6.74 21.13
CA PRO A 13 -0.14 8.14 21.44
C PRO A 13 0.29 8.91 20.18
N LEU A 14 -0.20 10.14 20.04
CA LEU A 14 0.16 11.02 18.93
C LEU A 14 1.66 11.36 18.91
N GLY A 15 2.27 11.49 20.08
CA GLY A 15 3.62 12.00 20.27
C GLY A 15 3.77 13.47 19.87
N LYS A 16 4.94 14.03 20.08
CA LYS A 16 5.19 15.46 19.83
C LYS A 16 4.86 15.89 18.41
N SER A 17 5.26 15.11 17.40
CA SER A 17 4.97 15.40 16.00
C SER A 17 3.47 15.47 15.72
N GLY A 18 2.72 14.47 16.21
CA GLY A 18 1.28 14.43 16.04
C GLY A 18 0.56 15.55 16.78
N GLU A 19 0.95 15.81 18.03
CA GLU A 19 0.37 16.90 18.84
C GLU A 19 0.62 18.28 18.22
N THR A 20 1.82 18.50 17.67
CA THR A 20 2.16 19.77 17.01
C THR A 20 1.30 19.98 15.77
N LEU A 21 1.15 18.97 14.92
CA LEU A 21 0.30 19.08 13.74
C LEU A 21 -1.19 19.15 14.08
N ALA A 22 -1.66 18.41 15.09
CA ALA A 22 -3.05 18.45 15.56
C ALA A 22 -3.45 19.86 16.06
N LYS A 23 -2.53 20.61 16.69
CA LYS A 23 -2.77 22.02 17.04
C LYS A 23 -3.06 22.87 15.81
N GLY A 24 -2.38 22.61 14.69
CA GLY A 24 -2.65 23.30 13.41
C GLY A 24 -4.05 22.99 12.89
N PHE A 25 -4.44 21.71 12.86
CA PHE A 25 -5.80 21.29 12.45
C PHE A 25 -6.87 21.93 13.33
N ASN A 26 -6.68 21.90 14.65
CA ASN A 26 -7.62 22.56 15.59
C ASN A 26 -7.76 24.07 15.38
N LYS A 27 -6.64 24.79 15.06
CA LYS A 27 -6.68 26.21 14.72
C LYS A 27 -7.47 26.51 13.45
N LEU A 28 -7.44 25.56 12.50
CA LEU A 28 -8.18 25.66 11.24
C LEU A 28 -9.62 25.14 11.37
N ASN A 29 -9.99 24.64 12.54
CA ASN A 29 -11.27 23.98 12.80
C ASN A 29 -11.51 22.78 11.86
N TRP A 30 -10.45 22.05 11.50
CA TRP A 30 -10.54 20.84 10.71
C TRP A 30 -10.67 19.60 11.60
N HIS A 31 -11.60 18.72 11.25
CA HIS A 31 -11.81 17.46 11.95
C HIS A 31 -10.69 16.47 11.68
N TRP A 32 -10.24 15.80 12.71
CA TRP A 32 -9.25 14.75 12.62
C TRP A 32 -9.49 13.67 13.68
N TRP A 33 -8.95 12.48 13.44
CA TRP A 33 -9.01 11.37 14.40
C TRP A 33 -7.76 10.49 14.27
N PRO A 34 -7.41 9.71 15.34
CA PRO A 34 -6.30 8.76 15.28
C PRO A 34 -6.47 7.79 14.12
N SER A 35 -5.39 7.54 13.37
CA SER A 35 -5.42 6.63 12.23
C SER A 35 -5.70 5.20 12.67
N ASP A 36 -6.58 4.51 11.95
CA ASP A 36 -6.74 3.08 12.07
C ASP A 36 -5.49 2.39 11.52
N VAL A 37 -4.77 1.70 12.37
CA VAL A 37 -3.54 1.00 12.01
C VAL A 37 -3.60 -0.44 12.51
N ALA A 38 -3.15 -1.38 11.70
CA ALA A 38 -3.07 -2.79 12.06
C ALA A 38 -1.86 -3.05 12.97
N ILE A 39 -1.92 -2.51 14.19
CA ILE A 39 -0.84 -2.61 15.19
C ILE A 39 -1.46 -2.93 16.55
N ALA A 40 -0.92 -3.92 17.25
CA ALA A 40 -1.32 -4.23 18.61
C ALA A 40 -0.91 -3.09 19.55
N THR A 41 -1.88 -2.39 20.15
CA THR A 41 -1.66 -1.33 21.15
C THR A 41 -1.82 -1.84 22.57
N GLN A 42 -2.30 -3.07 22.70
CA GLN A 42 -2.36 -3.90 23.90
C GLN A 42 -1.89 -5.31 23.52
N PRO A 43 -1.47 -6.16 24.48
CA PRO A 43 -1.17 -7.56 24.20
C PRO A 43 -2.37 -8.25 23.54
N HIS A 44 -2.13 -8.96 22.44
CA HIS A 44 -3.19 -9.62 21.67
C HIS A 44 -2.66 -10.80 20.88
N ASP A 45 -3.31 -11.95 21.01
CA ASP A 45 -3.00 -13.18 20.27
C ASP A 45 -1.50 -13.56 20.33
N GLY A 46 -0.96 -13.58 21.56
CA GLY A 46 0.45 -13.93 21.83
C GLY A 46 1.47 -12.88 21.38
N ARG A 47 1.04 -11.71 20.92
CA ARG A 47 1.89 -10.59 20.52
C ARG A 47 1.87 -9.48 21.55
N ASP A 48 3.02 -8.89 21.81
CA ASP A 48 3.14 -7.75 22.69
C ASP A 48 2.65 -6.45 22.07
N LYS A 49 2.32 -5.47 22.90
CA LYS A 49 1.94 -4.12 22.47
C LYS A 49 3.11 -3.40 21.80
N CYS A 50 2.80 -2.51 20.86
CA CYS A 50 3.76 -1.63 20.22
C CYS A 50 4.50 -0.73 21.26
N ILE A 51 5.81 -0.71 21.21
CA ILE A 51 6.68 0.16 22.02
C ILE A 51 7.27 1.34 21.22
N ASN A 52 6.69 1.65 20.08
CA ASN A 52 7.04 2.80 19.23
C ASN A 52 8.49 2.80 18.70
N LEU A 53 9.03 1.64 18.30
CA LEU A 53 10.39 1.54 17.74
C LEU A 53 10.56 2.34 16.44
N GLY A 54 9.49 2.59 15.69
CA GLY A 54 9.54 3.14 14.34
C GLY A 54 9.84 2.07 13.28
N ALA A 55 10.22 2.50 12.08
CA ALA A 55 10.61 1.63 10.94
C ALA A 55 9.57 0.56 10.54
N CYS A 56 8.28 0.76 10.83
CA CYS A 56 7.21 -0.20 10.57
C CYS A 56 7.12 -0.64 9.09
N ALA A 57 7.52 0.22 8.16
CA ALA A 57 7.54 -0.09 6.73
C ALA A 57 8.64 -1.10 6.34
N ALA A 58 9.74 -1.12 7.09
CA ALA A 58 10.85 -2.06 6.87
C ALA A 58 10.69 -3.39 7.63
N GLY A 59 9.70 -3.47 8.51
CA GLY A 59 9.45 -4.64 9.36
C GLY A 59 9.21 -4.24 10.82
N CYS A 60 8.71 -5.17 11.61
CA CYS A 60 8.48 -4.98 13.04
C CYS A 60 9.22 -6.06 13.82
N ALA A 61 10.38 -5.71 14.38
CA ALA A 61 11.20 -6.64 15.18
C ALA A 61 10.46 -7.18 16.42
N GLN A 62 9.43 -6.50 16.86
CA GLN A 62 8.62 -6.81 18.03
C GLN A 62 7.37 -7.66 17.72
N GLY A 63 7.00 -7.79 16.45
CA GLY A 63 5.77 -8.49 16.05
C GLY A 63 4.45 -7.76 16.34
N ALA A 64 4.47 -6.52 16.83
CA ALA A 64 3.25 -5.77 17.13
C ALA A 64 2.48 -5.34 15.87
N LYS A 65 3.17 -5.13 14.73
CA LYS A 65 2.54 -4.85 13.44
C LYS A 65 1.85 -6.12 12.93
N ALA A 66 0.55 -6.02 12.63
CA ALA A 66 -0.26 -7.14 12.18
C ALA A 66 -0.13 -7.37 10.66
N SER A 67 1.06 -7.77 10.21
CA SER A 67 1.23 -8.29 8.85
C SER A 67 0.67 -9.69 8.73
N THR A 68 0.17 -10.07 7.56
CA THR A 68 -0.51 -11.36 7.33
C THR A 68 0.38 -12.58 7.63
N ASP A 69 1.69 -12.43 7.44
CA ASP A 69 2.71 -13.46 7.75
C ASP A 69 2.79 -13.82 9.24
N ILE A 70 2.45 -12.89 10.12
CA ILE A 70 2.46 -13.11 11.58
C ILE A 70 1.07 -13.22 12.20
N THR A 71 0.01 -12.85 11.49
CA THR A 71 -1.38 -12.90 12.01
C THR A 71 -2.20 -14.01 11.36
N TYR A 72 -2.34 -14.02 10.04
CA TYR A 72 -3.23 -14.96 9.34
C TYR A 72 -2.54 -16.26 8.96
N TRP A 73 -1.33 -16.24 8.40
CA TRP A 73 -0.65 -17.43 7.93
C TRP A 73 -0.38 -18.46 9.01
N PRO A 74 0.08 -18.11 10.23
CA PRO A 74 0.26 -19.09 11.29
C PRO A 74 -1.02 -19.83 11.67
N HIS A 75 -2.15 -19.13 11.70
CA HIS A 75 -3.45 -19.74 11.97
C HIS A 75 -3.93 -20.62 10.80
N ALA A 76 -3.81 -20.14 9.58
CA ALA A 76 -4.20 -20.86 8.39
C ALA A 76 -3.43 -22.19 8.25
N ILE A 77 -2.10 -22.16 8.45
CA ILE A 77 -1.25 -23.37 8.40
C ILE A 77 -1.67 -24.36 9.51
N ARG A 78 -1.91 -23.88 10.72
CA ARG A 78 -2.42 -24.76 11.82
C ARG A 78 -3.80 -25.35 11.51
N ALA A 79 -4.60 -24.65 10.73
CA ALA A 79 -5.91 -25.14 10.25
C ALA A 79 -5.83 -26.06 9.03
N GLY A 80 -4.63 -26.42 8.57
CA GLY A 80 -4.41 -27.34 7.46
C GLY A 80 -4.26 -26.71 6.08
N VAL A 81 -4.12 -25.39 6.00
CA VAL A 81 -3.82 -24.71 4.73
C VAL A 81 -2.39 -25.01 4.31
N GLU A 82 -2.21 -25.49 3.09
CA GLU A 82 -0.91 -25.67 2.48
C GLU A 82 -0.42 -24.37 1.86
N LEU A 83 0.71 -23.84 2.33
CA LEU A 83 1.39 -22.69 1.77
C LEU A 83 2.53 -23.16 0.87
N ARG A 84 2.44 -22.89 -0.43
CA ARG A 84 3.52 -23.12 -1.40
C ARG A 84 4.20 -21.79 -1.71
N THR A 85 5.44 -21.66 -1.31
CA THR A 85 6.29 -20.50 -1.58
C THR A 85 7.13 -20.72 -2.85
N ARG A 86 7.68 -19.63 -3.41
CA ARG A 86 8.47 -19.66 -4.66
C ARG A 86 7.73 -20.29 -5.84
N CYS A 87 6.39 -20.20 -5.83
CA CYS A 87 5.53 -20.67 -6.92
C CYS A 87 5.00 -19.46 -7.70
N ARG A 88 5.14 -19.50 -9.03
CA ARG A 88 4.67 -18.46 -9.94
C ARG A 88 3.50 -18.98 -10.77
N VAL A 89 2.29 -18.55 -10.46
CA VAL A 89 1.12 -18.91 -11.27
C VAL A 89 1.20 -18.21 -12.62
N ARG A 90 1.13 -19.00 -13.70
CA ARG A 90 1.12 -18.54 -15.08
C ARG A 90 -0.27 -18.20 -15.56
N GLU A 91 -1.21 -19.13 -15.38
CA GLU A 91 -2.57 -19.03 -15.90
C GLU A 91 -3.57 -19.87 -15.11
N ILE A 92 -4.84 -19.58 -15.31
CA ILE A 92 -5.98 -20.36 -14.78
C ILE A 92 -6.42 -21.32 -15.87
N THR A 93 -6.63 -22.58 -15.51
CA THR A 93 -7.21 -23.60 -16.38
C THR A 93 -8.74 -23.57 -16.32
N VAL A 94 -9.39 -23.82 -17.44
CA VAL A 94 -10.85 -23.78 -17.60
C VAL A 94 -11.31 -25.07 -18.28
N GLY A 95 -12.41 -25.64 -17.80
CA GLY A 95 -13.05 -26.80 -18.39
C GLY A 95 -13.95 -26.45 -19.58
N ASP A 96 -14.48 -27.48 -20.24
CA ASP A 96 -15.38 -27.34 -21.35
C ASP A 96 -16.73 -26.65 -21.02
N ASP A 97 -17.06 -26.65 -19.72
CA ASP A 97 -18.23 -25.95 -19.15
C ASP A 97 -17.96 -24.45 -18.89
N GLY A 98 -16.75 -23.99 -19.17
CA GLY A 98 -16.33 -22.61 -18.93
C GLY A 98 -15.96 -22.28 -17.48
N MET A 99 -15.98 -23.26 -16.58
CA MET A 99 -15.62 -23.08 -15.16
C MET A 99 -14.12 -23.28 -14.94
N ALA A 100 -13.56 -22.53 -13.98
CA ALA A 100 -12.17 -22.72 -13.58
C ALA A 100 -11.96 -24.11 -12.98
N THR A 101 -10.92 -24.81 -13.43
CA THR A 101 -10.55 -26.17 -12.97
C THR A 101 -9.29 -26.19 -12.14
N GLY A 102 -8.49 -25.12 -12.15
CA GLY A 102 -7.22 -25.03 -11.45
C GLY A 102 -6.30 -23.95 -11.99
N VAL A 103 -5.01 -24.17 -11.82
CA VAL A 103 -3.95 -23.25 -12.27
C VAL A 103 -2.76 -24.02 -12.80
N ILE A 104 -2.02 -23.40 -13.72
CA ILE A 104 -0.67 -23.81 -14.10
C ILE A 104 0.32 -22.85 -13.42
N TYR A 105 1.35 -23.42 -12.79
CA TYR A 105 2.37 -22.63 -12.11
C TYR A 105 3.77 -23.22 -12.29
N TYR A 106 4.77 -22.39 -12.14
CA TYR A 106 6.17 -22.79 -12.04
C TYR A 106 6.59 -22.82 -10.58
N ASP A 107 7.36 -23.84 -10.19
CA ASP A 107 8.00 -23.91 -8.87
C ASP A 107 9.30 -23.11 -8.81
N GLY A 108 10.02 -23.21 -7.69
CA GLY A 108 11.28 -22.49 -7.48
C GLY A 108 12.43 -22.90 -8.41
N ASP A 109 12.30 -24.04 -9.07
CA ASP A 109 13.29 -24.57 -10.01
C ASP A 109 12.86 -24.35 -11.48
N GLY A 110 11.74 -23.68 -11.68
CA GLY A 110 11.18 -23.38 -13.00
C GLY A 110 10.43 -24.55 -13.64
N THR A 111 10.13 -25.63 -12.88
CA THR A 111 9.33 -26.74 -13.37
C THR A 111 7.86 -26.37 -13.40
N GLU A 112 7.20 -26.72 -14.50
CA GLU A 112 5.77 -26.48 -14.68
C GLU A 112 4.94 -27.56 -13.99
N HIS A 113 3.91 -27.13 -13.29
CA HIS A 113 2.95 -27.97 -12.58
C HIS A 113 1.52 -27.52 -12.86
N GLU A 114 0.59 -28.48 -12.84
CA GLU A 114 -0.85 -28.23 -12.76
C GLU A 114 -1.34 -28.49 -11.36
N LEU A 115 -2.16 -27.58 -10.82
CA LEU A 115 -2.89 -27.77 -9.56
C LEU A 115 -4.38 -27.63 -9.80
N ARG A 116 -5.14 -28.69 -9.58
CA ARG A 116 -6.59 -28.69 -9.73
C ARG A 116 -7.28 -28.18 -8.48
N ALA A 117 -8.34 -27.42 -8.64
CA ALA A 117 -9.17 -26.88 -7.57
C ALA A 117 -10.60 -26.64 -8.03
N HIS A 118 -11.56 -26.77 -7.11
CA HIS A 118 -12.96 -26.44 -7.37
C HIS A 118 -13.22 -24.94 -7.43
N VAL A 119 -12.39 -24.14 -6.75
CA VAL A 119 -12.49 -22.68 -6.74
C VAL A 119 -11.07 -22.09 -6.79
N VAL A 120 -10.88 -21.11 -7.64
CA VAL A 120 -9.64 -20.34 -7.74
C VAL A 120 -9.90 -18.89 -7.31
N VAL A 121 -9.19 -18.43 -6.26
CA VAL A 121 -9.29 -17.06 -5.78
C VAL A 121 -8.08 -16.24 -6.23
N LEU A 122 -8.29 -15.18 -7.00
CA LEU A 122 -7.27 -14.26 -7.43
C LEU A 122 -7.15 -13.09 -6.44
N ALA A 123 -6.04 -13.05 -5.72
CA ALA A 123 -5.71 -12.00 -4.76
C ALA A 123 -4.35 -11.36 -5.08
N CYS A 124 -4.08 -11.11 -6.38
CA CYS A 124 -2.78 -10.71 -6.91
C CYS A 124 -2.66 -9.19 -7.12
N ASN A 125 -3.46 -8.39 -6.44
CA ASN A 125 -3.58 -6.93 -6.55
C ASN A 125 -4.03 -6.40 -7.93
N GLY A 126 -4.05 -5.06 -8.09
CA GLY A 126 -4.54 -4.36 -9.29
C GLY A 126 -3.67 -4.55 -10.54
N VAL A 127 -2.48 -5.11 -10.43
CA VAL A 127 -1.58 -5.39 -11.57
C VAL A 127 -1.48 -6.89 -11.85
N GLY A 128 -1.29 -7.70 -10.81
CA GLY A 128 -1.11 -9.14 -10.96
C GLY A 128 -2.39 -9.88 -11.36
N THR A 129 -3.54 -9.49 -10.82
CA THR A 129 -4.83 -10.11 -11.18
C THR A 129 -5.16 -9.95 -12.67
N PRO A 130 -5.18 -8.73 -13.25
CA PRO A 130 -5.41 -8.59 -14.69
C PRO A 130 -4.30 -9.25 -15.53
N ARG A 131 -3.05 -9.26 -15.07
CA ARG A 131 -1.97 -9.99 -15.79
C ARG A 131 -2.30 -11.47 -15.93
N ILE A 132 -2.72 -12.14 -14.85
CA ILE A 132 -3.08 -13.57 -14.89
C ILE A 132 -4.30 -13.80 -15.78
N LEU A 133 -5.35 -12.99 -15.65
CA LEU A 133 -6.56 -13.10 -16.47
C LEU A 133 -6.26 -12.93 -17.96
N LEU A 134 -5.49 -11.90 -18.33
CA LEU A 134 -5.11 -11.64 -19.72
C LEU A 134 -4.18 -12.72 -20.29
N ASN A 135 -3.40 -13.39 -19.44
CA ASN A 135 -2.53 -14.49 -19.85
C ASN A 135 -3.27 -15.83 -19.95
N SER A 136 -4.41 -16.00 -19.27
CA SER A 136 -5.25 -17.19 -19.29
C SER A 136 -6.13 -17.22 -20.54
N LYS A 137 -5.52 -17.55 -21.69
CA LYS A 137 -6.17 -17.57 -23.01
C LYS A 137 -6.55 -18.99 -23.40
N SER A 138 -7.67 -19.10 -24.10
CA SER A 138 -8.14 -20.35 -24.73
C SER A 138 -8.93 -20.03 -26.02
N ALA A 139 -9.37 -21.05 -26.74
CA ALA A 139 -10.24 -20.85 -27.88
C ALA A 139 -11.57 -20.15 -27.52
N ALA A 140 -12.09 -20.42 -26.31
CA ALA A 140 -13.29 -19.76 -25.78
C ALA A 140 -13.00 -18.35 -25.22
N HIS A 141 -11.76 -18.08 -24.86
CA HIS A 141 -11.32 -16.82 -24.22
C HIS A 141 -10.07 -16.25 -24.92
N PRO A 142 -10.13 -15.83 -26.18
CA PRO A 142 -8.98 -15.42 -26.98
C PRO A 142 -8.32 -14.14 -26.43
N ASP A 143 -9.09 -13.28 -25.78
CA ASP A 143 -8.63 -12.01 -25.20
C ASP A 143 -8.36 -12.09 -23.70
N GLY A 144 -8.28 -13.31 -23.14
CA GLY A 144 -8.08 -13.57 -21.73
C GLY A 144 -9.36 -13.95 -20.98
N LEU A 145 -9.18 -14.62 -19.87
CA LEU A 145 -10.29 -15.11 -19.04
C LEU A 145 -11.05 -13.94 -18.40
N ALA A 146 -12.38 -14.08 -18.27
CA ALA A 146 -13.30 -13.07 -17.72
C ALA A 146 -13.28 -11.71 -18.45
N ASN A 147 -12.82 -11.66 -19.70
CA ASN A 147 -12.64 -10.43 -20.47
C ASN A 147 -13.63 -10.23 -21.62
N SER A 148 -14.81 -10.83 -21.55
CA SER A 148 -15.88 -10.63 -22.56
C SER A 148 -16.35 -9.17 -22.68
N SER A 149 -16.23 -8.39 -21.61
CA SER A 149 -16.51 -6.94 -21.60
C SER A 149 -15.37 -6.09 -22.16
N GLY A 150 -14.16 -6.65 -22.34
CA GLY A 150 -12.95 -5.90 -22.68
C GLY A 150 -12.44 -4.95 -21.59
N LEU A 151 -12.90 -5.12 -20.34
CA LEU A 151 -12.56 -4.23 -19.21
C LEU A 151 -11.42 -4.75 -18.32
N VAL A 152 -10.99 -6.00 -18.50
CA VAL A 152 -9.88 -6.54 -17.69
C VAL A 152 -8.61 -5.71 -17.92
N GLY A 153 -8.09 -5.18 -16.83
CA GLY A 153 -6.91 -4.32 -16.81
C GLY A 153 -7.17 -2.83 -17.04
N LYS A 154 -8.35 -2.42 -17.53
CA LYS A 154 -8.72 -1.01 -17.69
C LYS A 154 -9.09 -0.35 -16.37
N ASN A 155 -9.22 0.97 -16.39
CA ASN A 155 -9.60 1.81 -15.22
C ASN A 155 -8.62 1.66 -14.04
N LEU A 156 -7.33 1.55 -14.34
CA LEU A 156 -6.29 1.53 -13.32
C LEU A 156 -6.26 2.88 -12.61
N MET A 157 -6.43 2.85 -11.30
CA MET A 157 -6.40 4.03 -10.43
C MET A 157 -5.31 3.89 -9.39
N PHE A 158 -4.68 5.00 -9.06
CA PHE A 158 -3.77 5.13 -7.93
C PHE A 158 -4.26 6.21 -6.97
N HIS A 159 -3.48 6.45 -5.91
CA HIS A 159 -3.62 7.66 -5.10
C HIS A 159 -2.51 8.62 -5.48
N PRO A 160 -2.78 9.69 -6.22
CA PRO A 160 -1.83 10.79 -6.34
C PRO A 160 -1.52 11.37 -4.97
N TYR A 161 -0.25 11.64 -4.68
CA TYR A 161 0.17 12.14 -3.39
C TYR A 161 0.78 13.53 -3.49
N ALA A 162 0.24 14.49 -2.73
CA ALA A 162 0.89 15.76 -2.44
C ALA A 162 1.49 15.70 -1.03
N SER A 163 2.80 15.96 -0.89
CA SER A 163 3.52 15.86 0.38
C SER A 163 4.04 17.22 0.83
N ILE A 164 3.78 17.57 2.08
CA ILE A 164 4.27 18.77 2.74
C ILE A 164 5.10 18.36 3.95
N MET A 165 6.31 18.92 4.05
CA MET A 165 7.21 18.72 5.17
C MET A 165 7.62 20.07 5.75
N GLY A 166 7.33 20.25 7.04
CA GLY A 166 7.78 21.39 7.82
C GLY A 166 9.05 21.10 8.61
N VAL A 167 9.87 22.12 8.82
CA VAL A 167 11.01 22.11 9.75
C VAL A 167 10.63 22.99 10.93
N PHE A 168 10.83 22.48 12.14
CA PHE A 168 10.44 23.10 13.40
C PHE A 168 11.68 23.41 14.23
N GLU A 169 11.63 24.46 15.04
CA GLU A 169 12.71 24.80 15.95
C GLU A 169 12.81 23.78 17.11
N GLU A 170 11.67 23.30 17.58
CA GLU A 170 11.60 22.28 18.62
C GLU A 170 11.96 20.89 18.12
N GLU A 171 12.56 20.08 18.98
CA GLU A 171 12.81 18.68 18.70
C GLU A 171 11.50 17.89 18.72
N LEU A 172 11.20 17.23 17.60
CA LEU A 172 10.06 16.37 17.41
C LEU A 172 10.48 14.88 17.51
N ASP A 173 9.51 14.01 17.72
CA ASP A 173 9.72 12.55 17.81
C ASP A 173 9.27 11.80 16.53
N GLY A 174 9.39 12.44 15.38
CA GLY A 174 8.94 11.91 14.08
C GLY A 174 9.55 10.57 13.68
N TYR A 175 10.63 10.15 14.30
CA TYR A 175 11.28 8.86 14.10
C TYR A 175 10.69 7.71 14.95
N LYS A 176 9.80 8.00 15.90
CA LYS A 176 9.15 7.00 16.77
C LYS A 176 7.77 6.62 16.24
N GLY A 177 7.37 5.39 16.55
CA GLY A 177 6.00 4.91 16.33
C GLY A 177 5.65 4.55 14.89
N PRO A 178 4.35 4.32 14.65
CA PRO A 178 3.87 3.88 13.35
C PRO A 178 3.97 4.98 12.32
N THR A 179 3.92 4.57 11.05
CA THR A 179 4.03 5.51 9.93
C THR A 179 2.89 6.53 9.90
N LYS A 180 1.68 6.13 10.28
CA LYS A 180 0.49 7.00 10.30
C LYS A 180 0.01 7.19 11.74
N ILE A 181 -0.28 8.46 12.11
CA ILE A 181 -0.67 8.81 13.48
C ILE A 181 -2.15 9.19 13.55
N PHE A 182 -2.54 10.16 12.74
CA PHE A 182 -3.93 10.58 12.60
C PHE A 182 -4.22 10.96 11.15
N ARG A 183 -5.49 11.08 10.83
CA ARG A 183 -5.97 11.47 9.52
C ARG A 183 -7.09 12.50 9.64
N SER A 184 -7.33 13.19 8.54
CA SER A 184 -8.49 14.06 8.34
C SER A 184 -9.10 13.77 6.98
N GLN A 185 -10.41 13.71 6.93
CA GLN A 185 -11.22 13.61 5.71
C GLN A 185 -12.07 14.86 5.49
N GLU A 186 -11.65 15.99 6.04
CA GLU A 186 -12.34 17.29 5.91
C GLU A 186 -12.66 17.63 4.45
N PHE A 187 -11.77 17.24 3.53
CA PHE A 187 -11.88 17.54 2.10
C PHE A 187 -12.13 16.30 1.24
N TYR A 188 -12.66 15.23 1.80
CA TYR A 188 -12.81 13.96 1.09
C TYR A 188 -13.98 13.97 0.10
N GLU A 189 -15.10 14.56 0.48
CA GLU A 189 -16.28 14.60 -0.37
C GLU A 189 -16.16 15.63 -1.50
N THR A 190 -16.89 15.39 -2.59
CA THR A 190 -16.99 16.36 -3.69
C THR A 190 -17.66 17.63 -3.20
N ASP A 191 -17.02 18.76 -3.39
CA ASP A 191 -17.54 20.09 -3.05
C ASP A 191 -17.85 20.84 -4.35
N PRO A 192 -19.11 21.27 -4.58
CA PRO A 192 -19.47 22.03 -5.77
C PRO A 192 -18.73 23.37 -5.94
N GLY A 193 -18.16 23.90 -4.85
CA GLY A 193 -17.34 25.11 -4.89
C GLY A 193 -15.92 24.91 -5.43
N ARG A 194 -15.50 23.64 -5.63
CA ARG A 194 -14.22 23.29 -6.21
C ARG A 194 -14.38 22.94 -7.69
N ASP A 195 -13.35 23.19 -8.47
CA ASP A 195 -13.33 22.91 -9.91
C ASP A 195 -12.88 21.48 -10.26
N PHE A 196 -12.91 20.56 -9.26
CA PHE A 196 -12.65 19.13 -9.40
C PHE A 196 -13.65 18.31 -8.58
N ILE A 197 -13.89 17.08 -8.99
CA ILE A 197 -14.73 16.11 -8.26
C ILE A 197 -13.87 15.18 -7.43
N ARG A 198 -14.49 14.54 -6.41
CA ARG A 198 -13.80 13.79 -5.36
C ARG A 198 -12.97 14.72 -4.48
N GLY A 199 -12.09 14.16 -3.69
CA GLY A 199 -11.29 14.93 -2.76
C GLY A 199 -10.05 14.19 -2.32
N TYR A 200 -9.62 14.45 -1.10
CA TYR A 200 -8.40 13.86 -0.56
C TYR A 200 -8.48 13.67 0.95
N THR A 201 -7.67 12.75 1.44
CA THR A 201 -7.48 12.49 2.87
C THR A 201 -6.11 13.01 3.28
N PHE A 202 -6.04 13.80 4.33
CA PHE A 202 -4.76 14.10 4.97
C PHE A 202 -4.34 12.95 5.87
N GLU A 203 -3.10 12.52 5.71
CA GLU A 203 -2.44 11.55 6.56
C GLU A 203 -1.18 12.15 7.17
N ILE A 204 -1.06 12.06 8.48
CA ILE A 204 0.07 12.61 9.22
C ILE A 204 1.05 11.49 9.53
N PHE A 205 2.32 11.69 9.15
CA PHE A 205 3.34 10.67 9.22
C PHE A 205 4.31 10.80 10.38
N ARG A 206 4.72 9.63 10.86
CA ARG A 206 5.86 9.37 11.76
C ARG A 206 6.69 8.20 11.23
N GLY A 207 7.62 7.73 12.06
CA GLY A 207 8.43 6.57 11.73
C GLY A 207 9.49 6.87 10.69
N GLN A 208 10.01 8.07 10.67
CA GLN A 208 11.10 8.48 9.78
C GLN A 208 12.33 7.63 10.04
N ALA A 209 12.72 6.82 9.06
CA ALA A 209 13.93 6.02 9.15
C ALA A 209 15.17 6.92 8.94
N PRO A 210 16.21 6.81 9.79
CA PRO A 210 17.37 7.71 9.70
C PRO A 210 18.09 7.61 8.35
N VAL A 211 18.29 6.42 7.82
CA VAL A 211 18.94 6.22 6.52
C VAL A 211 18.12 6.83 5.38
N ALA A 212 16.82 6.57 5.35
CA ALA A 212 15.93 7.14 4.32
C ALA A 212 15.92 8.68 4.40
N SER A 213 15.89 9.25 5.62
CA SER A 213 15.93 10.70 5.81
C SER A 213 17.24 11.31 5.33
N ALA A 214 18.38 10.64 5.56
CA ALA A 214 19.68 11.08 5.08
C ALA A 214 19.74 11.05 3.54
N VAL A 215 19.30 9.95 2.91
CA VAL A 215 19.29 9.79 1.45
C VAL A 215 18.39 10.83 0.78
N VAL A 216 17.16 11.00 1.28
CA VAL A 216 16.23 12.01 0.75
C VAL A 216 16.78 13.43 0.97
N GLY A 217 17.41 13.69 2.12
CA GLY A 217 18.06 14.97 2.41
C GLY A 217 19.19 15.28 1.43
N LEU A 218 20.02 14.29 1.11
CA LEU A 218 21.07 14.39 0.08
C LEU A 218 20.47 14.66 -1.31
N GLN A 219 19.50 13.88 -1.73
CA GLN A 219 18.85 14.03 -3.05
C GLN A 219 18.20 15.38 -3.24
N ARG A 220 17.66 15.97 -2.17
CA ARG A 220 17.03 17.29 -2.18
C ARG A 220 18.00 18.44 -1.90
N GLY A 221 19.30 18.18 -1.77
CA GLY A 221 20.32 19.18 -1.49
C GLY A 221 20.23 19.83 -0.10
N ARG A 222 19.44 19.27 0.82
CA ARG A 222 19.29 19.76 2.20
C ARG A 222 20.39 19.26 3.14
N ILE A 223 20.97 18.12 2.83
CA ILE A 223 22.09 17.52 3.56
C ILE A 223 23.27 17.45 2.57
N PRO A 224 24.41 18.10 2.87
CA PRO A 224 25.55 18.06 1.99
C PRO A 224 26.22 16.67 2.03
N TRP A 225 26.91 16.32 0.98
CA TRP A 225 27.86 15.19 0.96
C TRP A 225 29.17 15.62 1.64
N GLY A 226 29.72 14.76 2.49
CA GLY A 226 31.03 15.00 3.13
C GLY A 226 30.96 15.66 4.50
N ALA A 227 31.89 16.56 4.81
CA ALA A 227 32.18 17.05 6.18
C ALA A 227 30.99 17.68 6.93
N GLY A 228 30.07 18.32 6.24
CA GLY A 228 28.86 18.95 6.85
C GLY A 228 27.70 17.98 7.08
N HIS A 229 27.78 16.73 6.61
CA HIS A 229 26.66 15.79 6.58
C HIS A 229 26.04 15.55 7.93
N HIS A 230 26.83 15.19 8.92
CA HIS A 230 26.32 14.84 10.26
C HIS A 230 25.67 16.02 10.99
N LYS A 231 26.19 17.22 10.78
CA LYS A 231 25.60 18.44 11.36
C LYS A 231 24.21 18.69 10.73
N ALA A 232 24.15 18.78 9.41
CA ALA A 232 22.90 19.01 8.71
C ALA A 232 21.87 17.91 8.95
N PHE A 233 22.28 16.64 9.03
CA PHE A 233 21.40 15.54 9.38
C PHE A 233 20.77 15.72 10.77
N ARG A 234 21.55 16.06 11.79
CA ARG A 234 21.04 16.27 13.15
C ARG A 234 20.08 17.46 13.26
N GLU A 235 20.33 18.51 12.51
CA GLU A 235 19.47 19.72 12.45
C GLU A 235 18.12 19.45 11.77
N LEU A 236 18.03 18.43 10.90
CA LEU A 236 16.81 18.11 10.18
C LEU A 236 16.04 16.92 10.76
N PHE A 237 16.74 15.84 11.10
CA PHE A 237 16.13 14.52 11.35
C PHE A 237 15.10 14.52 12.47
N LYS A 238 15.37 15.24 13.57
CA LYS A 238 14.45 15.32 14.71
C LYS A 238 13.54 16.56 14.69
N HIS A 239 13.67 17.38 13.69
CA HIS A 239 12.98 18.67 13.60
C HIS A 239 11.97 18.73 12.48
N THR A 240 11.65 17.60 11.85
CA THR A 240 10.70 17.56 10.74
C THR A 240 9.42 16.83 11.11
N ALA A 241 8.30 17.38 10.67
CA ALA A 241 7.02 16.70 10.63
C ALA A 241 6.35 16.99 9.29
N GLY A 242 5.50 16.09 8.85
CA GLY A 242 4.85 16.21 7.56
C GLY A 242 3.51 15.54 7.48
N MET A 243 2.80 15.95 6.46
CA MET A 243 1.54 15.35 6.06
C MET A 243 1.53 15.08 4.56
N VAL A 244 0.67 14.16 4.18
CA VAL A 244 0.40 13.82 2.79
C VAL A 244 -1.09 13.98 2.55
N ALA A 245 -1.44 14.60 1.45
CA ALA A 245 -2.77 14.49 0.87
C ALA A 245 -2.77 13.27 -0.06
N ALA A 246 -3.54 12.25 0.30
CA ALA A 246 -3.84 11.11 -0.57
C ALA A 246 -5.09 11.47 -1.37
N CYS A 247 -4.90 11.83 -2.65
CA CYS A 247 -5.97 12.27 -3.51
C CYS A 247 -6.70 11.09 -4.16
N GLU A 248 -7.99 11.26 -4.43
CA GLU A 248 -8.77 10.30 -5.20
C GLU A 248 -8.43 10.44 -6.70
N ASP A 249 -8.30 9.29 -7.36
CA ASP A 249 -8.14 9.22 -8.80
C ASP A 249 -9.46 8.83 -9.47
N LEU A 250 -9.59 9.09 -10.76
CA LEU A 250 -10.78 8.72 -11.53
C LEU A 250 -10.50 7.52 -12.42
N PRO A 251 -11.52 6.66 -12.67
CA PRO A 251 -11.40 5.54 -13.58
C PRO A 251 -11.39 6.03 -15.03
N GLU A 252 -10.23 5.92 -15.68
CA GLU A 252 -10.03 6.27 -17.08
C GLU A 252 -9.66 5.01 -17.88
N GLU A 253 -10.36 4.70 -18.97
CA GLU A 253 -10.11 3.47 -19.73
C GLU A 253 -8.72 3.37 -20.35
N HIS A 254 -8.08 4.51 -20.62
CA HIS A 254 -6.71 4.54 -21.13
C HIS A 254 -5.67 4.18 -20.03
N ASN A 255 -6.00 4.38 -18.76
CA ASN A 255 -5.21 3.92 -17.63
C ASN A 255 -5.42 2.42 -17.44
N ARG A 256 -4.41 1.62 -17.77
CA ARG A 256 -4.62 0.18 -17.85
C ARG A 256 -3.36 -0.66 -17.66
N VAL A 257 -3.60 -1.90 -17.31
CA VAL A 257 -2.62 -2.98 -17.33
C VAL A 257 -2.88 -3.86 -18.56
N THR A 258 -1.84 -4.07 -19.35
CA THR A 258 -1.84 -5.01 -20.47
C THR A 258 -0.67 -5.98 -20.36
N LEU A 259 -0.57 -6.95 -21.24
CA LEU A 259 0.63 -7.79 -21.36
C LEU A 259 1.64 -7.10 -22.30
N HIS A 260 2.91 -7.08 -21.89
CA HIS A 260 3.95 -6.56 -22.75
C HIS A 260 4.22 -7.53 -23.91
N PRO A 261 4.28 -7.05 -25.18
CA PRO A 261 4.40 -7.94 -26.33
C PRO A 261 5.70 -8.73 -26.39
N ASN A 262 6.80 -8.18 -25.87
CA ASN A 262 8.15 -8.75 -26.03
C ASN A 262 8.84 -9.05 -24.68
N LEU A 263 8.52 -8.32 -23.62
CA LEU A 263 9.18 -8.54 -22.33
C LEU A 263 8.48 -9.66 -21.55
N LYS A 264 9.29 -10.50 -20.95
CA LYS A 264 8.86 -11.61 -20.09
C LYS A 264 9.62 -11.55 -18.77
N ASP A 265 9.07 -12.16 -17.74
CA ASP A 265 9.77 -12.37 -16.47
C ASP A 265 10.74 -13.56 -16.54
N GLY A 266 11.37 -13.89 -15.40
CA GLY A 266 12.32 -14.99 -15.30
C GLY A 266 11.75 -16.37 -15.62
N ASP A 267 10.42 -16.54 -15.52
CA ASP A 267 9.71 -17.79 -15.81
C ASP A 267 9.12 -17.79 -17.23
N GLY A 268 9.44 -16.80 -18.05
CA GLY A 268 8.98 -16.69 -19.43
C GLY A 268 7.54 -16.18 -19.58
N ILE A 269 6.89 -15.76 -18.50
CA ILE A 269 5.52 -15.22 -18.51
C ILE A 269 5.54 -13.76 -19.00
N PRO A 270 4.64 -13.33 -19.92
CA PRO A 270 4.57 -11.94 -20.35
C PRO A 270 4.55 -10.95 -19.19
N ALA A 271 5.43 -9.94 -19.21
CA ALA A 271 5.48 -8.91 -18.20
C ALA A 271 4.22 -8.02 -18.26
N PRO A 272 3.73 -7.46 -17.15
CA PRO A 272 2.68 -6.46 -17.20
C PRO A 272 3.23 -5.17 -17.80
N LYS A 273 2.48 -4.55 -18.71
CA LYS A 273 2.70 -3.21 -19.21
C LYS A 273 1.65 -2.30 -18.57
N ILE A 274 2.09 -1.23 -17.95
CA ILE A 274 1.23 -0.24 -17.30
C ILE A 274 1.26 1.02 -18.15
N ASP A 275 0.09 1.41 -18.66
CA ASP A 275 -0.15 2.71 -19.27
C ASP A 275 -0.97 3.54 -18.28
N TYR A 276 -0.38 4.65 -17.77
CA TYR A 276 -1.04 5.48 -16.76
C TYR A 276 -0.68 6.95 -16.93
N THR A 277 -1.70 7.79 -16.87
CA THR A 277 -1.58 9.24 -16.93
C THR A 277 -2.57 9.85 -15.93
N LEU A 278 -2.13 10.82 -15.14
CA LEU A 278 -3.04 11.58 -14.28
C LEU A 278 -4.08 12.32 -15.12
N SER A 279 -5.34 12.23 -14.70
CA SER A 279 -6.41 13.02 -15.32
C SER A 279 -6.28 14.51 -14.98
N GLU A 280 -6.91 15.38 -15.76
CA GLU A 280 -6.97 16.81 -15.42
C GLU A 280 -7.62 17.04 -14.06
N ASN A 281 -8.60 16.23 -13.70
CA ASN A 281 -9.23 16.26 -12.38
C ASN A 281 -8.24 15.95 -11.26
N SER A 282 -7.38 14.94 -11.46
CA SER A 282 -6.40 14.52 -10.44
C SER A 282 -5.21 15.48 -10.32
N LEU A 283 -5.02 16.37 -11.29
CA LEU A 283 -3.95 17.40 -11.28
C LEU A 283 -4.35 18.69 -10.58
N LYS A 284 -5.62 18.93 -10.35
CA LYS A 284 -6.18 20.09 -9.64
C LYS A 284 -6.14 19.88 -8.13
#